data_b099eccf6ae92cc5d3ae875b371176b5
#
_entry.id   b099eccf6ae92cc5d3ae875b371176b5
#
_cell.length_a   1.000
_cell.length_b   1.000
_cell.length_c   1.000
_cell.angle_alpha   90.00
_cell.angle_beta   90.00
_cell.angle_gamma   90.00
#
_symmetry.space_group_name_H-M   'P 1'
#
loop_
_entity.id
_entity.type
_entity.pdbx_description
1 polymer ?
#
loop_
_entity_poly.entity_id
_entity_poly.type
_entity_poly.pdbx_seq_one_letter_code
_entity_poly.pdbx_strand_id
1 'polypeptide(L)'
;MRDVARTEARELAIKDELFAHLVERITEEVRERERHLREQRGAPLVLHAHDSQLYSVENDKTGRQATIAFDGLQHIIEVRGEGIHYTFEVIISDKGRPSFTMCKDGELVPGTVTQGKMLTAVHLAIDSITDLPAPI
;
A
#
# COMPACT_ATOMS: atom_id res chain seq x y z
N MET A 1 -3.60 -3.56 -36.08
CA MET A 1 -4.53 -2.69 -35.35
C MET A 1 -5.43 -3.45 -34.38
N ARG A 2 -6.04 -4.55 -34.81
CA ARG A 2 -6.82 -5.39 -33.89
C ARG A 2 -6.00 -5.97 -32.75
N ASP A 3 -4.72 -6.27 -33.01
CA ASP A 3 -3.85 -6.89 -32.03
C ASP A 3 -3.44 -5.92 -30.91
N VAL A 4 -3.29 -4.63 -31.22
CA VAL A 4 -2.98 -3.60 -30.22
C VAL A 4 -4.14 -3.42 -29.24
N ALA A 5 -5.37 -3.30 -29.73
CA ALA A 5 -6.54 -3.16 -28.89
C ALA A 5 -6.77 -4.37 -27.98
N ARG A 6 -6.55 -5.60 -28.51
CA ARG A 6 -6.65 -6.83 -27.72
C ARG A 6 -5.57 -6.91 -26.65
N THR A 7 -4.34 -6.50 -26.99
CA THR A 7 -3.22 -6.48 -26.07
C THR A 7 -3.49 -5.50 -24.94
N GLU A 8 -3.94 -4.29 -25.24
CA GLU A 8 -4.27 -3.28 -24.24
C GLU A 8 -5.39 -3.75 -23.31
N ALA A 9 -6.45 -4.37 -23.86
CA ALA A 9 -7.55 -4.90 -23.07
C ALA A 9 -7.09 -6.04 -22.16
N ARG A 10 -6.20 -6.90 -22.64
CA ARG A 10 -5.61 -7.98 -21.86
C ARG A 10 -4.73 -7.45 -20.74
N GLU A 11 -3.89 -6.47 -21.03
CA GLU A 11 -3.03 -5.84 -20.04
C GLU A 11 -3.86 -5.16 -18.94
N LEU A 12 -4.93 -4.47 -19.31
CA LEU A 12 -5.83 -3.84 -18.36
C LEU A 12 -6.50 -4.89 -17.45
N ALA A 13 -6.95 -6.01 -18.02
CA ALA A 13 -7.56 -7.10 -17.26
C ALA A 13 -6.57 -7.70 -16.25
N ILE A 14 -5.31 -7.88 -16.66
CA ILE A 14 -4.24 -8.38 -15.79
C ILE A 14 -3.99 -7.39 -14.64
N LYS A 15 -3.90 -6.10 -14.95
CA LYS A 15 -3.71 -5.07 -13.93
C LYS A 15 -4.87 -5.02 -12.94
N ASP A 16 -6.11 -5.06 -13.42
CA ASP A 16 -7.30 -5.03 -12.58
C ASP A 16 -7.34 -6.22 -11.61
N GLU A 17 -7.06 -7.42 -12.11
CA GLU A 17 -7.05 -8.63 -11.30
C GLU A 17 -5.94 -8.58 -10.24
N LEU A 18 -4.73 -8.22 -10.64
CA LEU A 18 -3.62 -8.12 -9.71
C LEU A 18 -3.88 -7.02 -8.68
N PHE A 19 -4.40 -5.88 -9.12
CA PHE A 19 -4.70 -4.76 -8.21
C PHE A 19 -5.73 -5.18 -7.15
N ALA A 20 -6.77 -5.91 -7.53
CA ALA A 20 -7.77 -6.41 -6.60
C ALA A 20 -7.13 -7.33 -5.54
N HIS A 21 -6.23 -8.22 -5.94
CA HIS A 21 -5.48 -9.08 -5.01
C HIS A 21 -4.60 -8.27 -4.06
N LEU A 22 -3.94 -7.23 -4.58
CA LEU A 22 -3.09 -6.36 -3.76
C LEU A 22 -3.91 -5.59 -2.73
N VAL A 23 -5.06 -5.04 -3.13
CA VAL A 23 -5.96 -4.34 -2.21
C VAL A 23 -6.36 -5.25 -1.05
N GLU A 24 -6.77 -6.48 -1.37
CA GLU A 24 -7.15 -7.47 -0.37
C GLU A 24 -5.99 -7.80 0.56
N ARG A 25 -4.83 -8.11 0.01
CA ARG A 25 -3.64 -8.49 0.78
C ARG A 25 -3.15 -7.33 1.67
N ILE A 26 -3.10 -6.12 1.13
CA ILE A 26 -2.66 -4.95 1.90
C ILE A 26 -3.66 -4.62 3.00
N THR A 27 -4.96 -4.72 2.73
CA THR A 27 -5.99 -4.50 3.73
C THR A 27 -5.86 -5.48 4.91
N GLU A 28 -5.61 -6.75 4.63
CA GLU A 28 -5.33 -7.75 5.66
C GLU A 28 -4.11 -7.37 6.50
N GLU A 29 -3.03 -6.95 5.84
CA GLU A 29 -1.79 -6.58 6.50
C GLU A 29 -1.97 -5.37 7.42
N VAL A 30 -2.74 -4.37 6.99
CA VAL A 30 -3.06 -3.20 7.81
C VAL A 30 -3.82 -3.64 9.07
N ARG A 31 -4.83 -4.49 8.92
CA ARG A 31 -5.62 -4.99 10.04
C ARG A 31 -4.79 -5.82 11.02
N GLU A 32 -3.97 -6.70 10.49
CA GLU A 32 -3.11 -7.55 11.32
C GLU A 32 -2.08 -6.74 12.09
N ARG A 33 -1.44 -5.77 11.42
CA ARG A 33 -0.42 -4.92 12.04
C ARG A 33 -1.03 -4.04 13.12
N GLU A 34 -2.15 -3.40 12.85
CA GLU A 34 -2.87 -2.58 13.84
C GLU A 34 -3.26 -3.42 15.06
N ARG A 35 -3.87 -4.57 14.82
CA ARG A 35 -4.30 -5.47 15.88
C ARG A 35 -3.13 -5.96 16.71
N HIS A 36 -2.03 -6.37 16.07
CA HIS A 36 -0.83 -6.85 16.76
C HIS A 36 -0.26 -5.77 17.69
N LEU A 37 -0.09 -4.56 17.18
CA LEU A 37 0.46 -3.45 17.98
C LEU A 37 -0.48 -3.06 19.12
N ARG A 38 -1.78 -3.05 18.88
CA ARG A 38 -2.80 -2.72 19.89
C ARG A 38 -2.88 -3.79 20.97
N GLU A 39 -3.00 -5.06 20.59
CA GLU A 39 -3.21 -6.17 21.53
C GLU A 39 -1.93 -6.62 22.23
N GLN A 40 -0.82 -6.69 21.51
CA GLN A 40 0.43 -7.23 22.05
C GLN A 40 1.32 -6.16 22.67
N ARG A 41 1.21 -4.92 22.22
CA ARG A 41 2.08 -3.84 22.67
C ARG A 41 1.34 -2.66 23.31
N GLY A 42 0.03 -2.72 23.38
CA GLY A 42 -0.78 -1.69 24.02
C GLY A 42 -0.79 -0.36 23.27
N ALA A 43 -0.48 -0.34 21.98
CA ALA A 43 -0.49 0.88 21.20
C ALA A 43 -1.91 1.43 21.09
N PRO A 44 -2.12 2.76 21.30
CA PRO A 44 -3.45 3.36 21.23
C PRO A 44 -3.87 3.62 19.77
N LEU A 45 -3.97 2.55 18.98
CA LEU A 45 -4.30 2.62 17.56
C LEU A 45 -5.78 2.33 17.32
N VAL A 46 -6.36 3.07 16.37
CA VAL A 46 -7.73 2.87 15.89
C VAL A 46 -7.70 2.78 14.38
N LEU A 47 -8.29 1.71 13.84
CA LEU A 47 -8.41 1.51 12.41
C LEU A 47 -9.72 2.11 11.90
N HIS A 48 -9.62 2.95 10.88
CA HIS A 48 -10.76 3.54 10.19
C HIS A 48 -10.80 3.05 8.76
N ALA A 49 -11.85 2.31 8.39
CA ALA A 49 -12.11 1.95 7.00
C ALA A 49 -13.11 2.98 6.46
N HIS A 50 -12.63 3.98 5.71
CA HIS A 50 -13.47 5.05 5.17
C HIS A 50 -14.36 4.55 4.04
N ASP A 51 -13.76 3.75 3.15
CA ASP A 51 -14.46 3.03 2.08
C ASP A 51 -13.51 1.92 1.57
N SER A 52 -13.82 1.30 0.43
CA SER A 52 -12.96 0.26 -0.14
C SER A 52 -11.66 0.82 -0.73
N GLN A 53 -11.50 2.14 -0.81
CA GLN A 53 -10.35 2.80 -1.43
C GLN A 53 -9.47 3.56 -0.44
N LEU A 54 -9.88 3.69 0.81
CA LEU A 54 -9.12 4.44 1.81
C LEU A 54 -9.23 3.81 3.19
N TYR A 55 -8.07 3.50 3.74
CA TYR A 55 -7.93 3.04 5.12
C TYR A 55 -6.99 3.97 5.87
N SER A 56 -7.29 4.24 7.12
CA SER A 56 -6.36 4.96 7.98
C SER A 56 -6.22 4.27 9.33
N VAL A 57 -5.03 4.37 9.90
CA VAL A 57 -4.75 3.96 11.27
C VAL A 57 -4.38 5.23 12.02
N GLU A 58 -5.07 5.51 13.10
CA GLU A 58 -4.83 6.70 13.91
C GLU A 58 -4.27 6.31 15.26
N ASN A 59 -3.26 7.06 15.71
CA ASN A 59 -2.84 7.02 17.10
C ASN A 59 -3.79 7.92 17.88
N ASP A 60 -4.67 7.32 18.67
CA ASP A 60 -5.73 8.02 19.40
C ASP A 60 -5.20 9.02 20.43
N LYS A 61 -3.95 8.85 20.83
CA LYS A 61 -3.29 9.70 21.84
C LYS A 61 -2.63 10.94 21.23
N THR A 62 -2.05 10.80 20.02
CA THR A 62 -1.30 11.89 19.37
C THR A 62 -2.05 12.52 18.21
N GLY A 63 -3.08 11.85 17.67
CA GLY A 63 -3.79 12.28 16.48
C GLY A 63 -3.05 12.02 15.17
N ARG A 64 -1.84 11.44 15.22
CA ARG A 64 -1.09 11.11 14.01
C ARG A 64 -1.77 9.97 13.26
N GLN A 65 -1.68 10.00 11.94
CA GLN A 65 -2.33 9.02 11.09
C GLN A 65 -1.39 8.43 10.06
N ALA A 66 -1.57 7.14 9.78
CA ALA A 66 -1.05 6.47 8.59
C ALA A 66 -2.23 6.21 7.66
N THR A 67 -2.07 6.49 6.37
CA THR A 67 -3.14 6.30 5.39
C THR A 67 -2.68 5.42 4.25
N ILE A 68 -3.57 4.55 3.79
CA ILE A 68 -3.35 3.70 2.62
C ILE A 68 -4.52 3.94 1.67
N ALA A 69 -4.22 4.51 0.50
CA ALA A 69 -5.22 4.85 -0.51
C ALA A 69 -5.01 4.00 -1.75
N PHE A 70 -6.11 3.55 -2.36
CA PHE A 70 -6.11 2.72 -3.56
C PHE A 70 -6.81 3.44 -4.70
N ASP A 71 -6.10 3.68 -5.81
CA ASP A 71 -6.68 4.23 -7.03
C ASP A 71 -6.80 3.09 -8.06
N GLY A 72 -8.00 2.54 -8.19
CA GLY A 72 -8.26 1.41 -9.09
C GLY A 72 -8.25 1.77 -10.57
N LEU A 73 -8.42 3.04 -10.92
CA LEU A 73 -8.36 3.49 -12.31
C LEU A 73 -6.92 3.58 -12.80
N GLN A 74 -6.02 4.07 -11.96
CA GLN A 74 -4.61 4.23 -12.30
C GLN A 74 -3.74 3.08 -11.81
N HIS A 75 -4.31 2.15 -11.04
CA HIS A 75 -3.59 1.03 -10.42
C HIS A 75 -2.45 1.52 -9.52
N ILE A 76 -2.74 2.54 -8.72
CA ILE A 76 -1.78 3.17 -7.82
C ILE A 76 -2.19 2.92 -6.37
N ILE A 77 -1.20 2.62 -5.54
CA ILE A 77 -1.36 2.45 -4.10
C ILE A 77 -0.49 3.51 -3.42
N GLU A 78 -1.11 4.36 -2.60
CA GLU A 78 -0.38 5.38 -1.86
C GLU A 78 -0.34 5.02 -0.38
N VAL A 79 0.86 5.07 0.21
CA VAL A 79 1.08 4.76 1.62
C VAL A 79 1.74 5.96 2.27
N ARG A 80 1.08 6.53 3.27
CA ARG A 80 1.60 7.69 4.02
C ARG A 80 1.65 7.39 5.51
N GLY A 81 2.72 7.85 6.15
CA GLY A 81 2.86 7.87 7.59
C GLY A 81 3.53 9.16 8.01
N GLU A 82 4.02 9.21 9.22
CA GLU A 82 4.76 10.37 9.72
C GLU A 82 6.16 10.38 9.11
N GLY A 83 6.41 11.38 8.22
CA GLY A 83 7.67 11.46 7.49
C GLY A 83 7.86 10.38 6.44
N ILE A 84 6.79 9.68 6.06
CA ILE A 84 6.86 8.56 5.12
C ILE A 84 5.80 8.75 4.04
N HIS A 85 6.24 8.65 2.77
CA HIS A 85 5.33 8.71 1.64
C HIS A 85 5.84 7.81 0.51
N TYR A 86 5.10 6.74 0.24
CA TYR A 86 5.39 5.82 -0.86
C TYR A 86 4.21 5.76 -1.81
N THR A 87 4.50 5.66 -3.10
CA THR A 87 3.49 5.42 -4.13
C THR A 87 3.95 4.23 -4.96
N PHE A 88 3.05 3.27 -5.15
CA PHE A 88 3.32 2.07 -5.96
C PHE A 88 2.38 2.05 -7.14
N GLU A 89 2.88 1.71 -8.31
CA GLU A 89 2.08 1.57 -9.52
C GLU A 89 2.27 0.19 -10.12
N VAL A 90 1.16 -0.44 -10.52
CA VAL A 90 1.21 -1.70 -11.25
C VAL A 90 1.44 -1.38 -12.72
N ILE A 91 2.49 -1.96 -13.30
CA ILE A 91 2.83 -1.82 -14.72
C ILE A 91 2.91 -3.20 -15.37
N ILE A 92 2.83 -3.23 -16.69
CA ILE A 92 3.09 -4.45 -17.46
C ILE A 92 4.45 -4.26 -18.13
N SER A 93 5.36 -5.21 -17.91
CA SER A 93 6.69 -5.18 -18.51
C SER A 93 6.62 -5.48 -20.01
N ASP A 94 7.73 -5.23 -20.73
CA ASP A 94 7.86 -5.53 -22.16
C ASP A 94 7.57 -7.00 -22.48
N LYS A 95 7.73 -7.89 -21.51
CA LYS A 95 7.45 -9.32 -21.65
C LYS A 95 6.02 -9.69 -21.30
N GLY A 96 5.13 -8.69 -21.08
CA GLY A 96 3.73 -8.91 -20.76
C GLY A 96 3.49 -9.37 -19.32
N ARG A 97 4.45 -9.18 -18.40
CA ARG A 97 4.34 -9.58 -17.00
C ARG A 97 4.04 -8.39 -16.11
N PRO A 98 3.16 -8.55 -15.11
CA PRO A 98 2.92 -7.48 -14.15
C PRO A 98 4.14 -7.25 -13.26
N SER A 99 4.42 -6.00 -13.01
CA SER A 99 5.52 -5.53 -12.17
C SER A 99 5.06 -4.30 -11.39
N PHE A 100 5.88 -3.88 -10.43
CA PHE A 100 5.56 -2.71 -9.60
C PHE A 100 6.70 -1.70 -9.66
N THR A 101 6.35 -0.43 -9.82
CA THR A 101 7.29 0.67 -9.64
C THR A 101 6.97 1.38 -8.33
N MET A 102 7.95 2.09 -7.78
CA MET A 102 7.81 2.79 -6.51
C MET A 102 8.35 4.20 -6.62
N CYS A 103 7.61 5.16 -6.06
CA CYS A 103 8.13 6.49 -5.75
C CYS A 103 8.25 6.61 -4.24
N LYS A 104 9.35 7.19 -3.76
CA LYS A 104 9.57 7.48 -2.35
C LYS A 104 9.75 8.98 -2.21
N ASP A 105 8.88 9.61 -1.39
CA ASP A 105 8.87 11.05 -1.18
C ASP A 105 8.83 11.85 -2.49
N GLY A 106 8.07 11.35 -3.47
CA GLY A 106 7.88 11.98 -4.78
C GLY A 106 8.96 11.63 -5.80
N GLU A 107 10.01 10.89 -5.44
CA GLU A 107 11.08 10.51 -6.35
C GLU A 107 10.96 9.05 -6.79
N LEU A 108 11.06 8.83 -8.10
CA LEU A 108 11.00 7.48 -8.65
C LEU A 108 12.24 6.68 -8.24
N VAL A 109 12.01 5.52 -7.64
CA VAL A 109 13.07 4.58 -7.32
C VAL A 109 13.39 3.77 -8.59
N PRO A 110 14.66 3.69 -9.00
CA PRO A 110 15.02 2.94 -10.22
C PRO A 110 14.65 1.46 -10.13
N GLY A 111 14.19 0.91 -11.26
CA GLY A 111 13.84 -0.50 -11.38
C GLY A 111 12.46 -0.83 -10.86
N THR A 112 12.20 -2.11 -10.67
CA THR A 112 10.93 -2.62 -10.13
C THR A 112 11.11 -3.07 -8.69
N VAL A 113 9.99 -3.13 -7.97
CA VAL A 113 9.99 -3.58 -6.56
C VAL A 113 9.07 -4.79 -6.40
N THR A 114 9.21 -5.48 -5.29
CA THR A 114 8.39 -6.67 -4.98
C THR A 114 7.17 -6.30 -4.17
N GLN A 115 6.19 -7.21 -4.11
CA GLN A 115 5.05 -7.08 -3.22
C GLN A 115 5.48 -6.98 -1.76
N GLY A 116 6.53 -7.72 -1.37
CA GLY A 116 7.10 -7.63 -0.01
C GLY A 116 7.55 -6.22 0.34
N LYS A 117 8.06 -5.47 -0.63
CA LYS A 117 8.46 -4.07 -0.42
C LYS A 117 7.24 -3.19 -0.11
N MET A 118 6.10 -3.43 -0.76
CA MET A 118 4.86 -2.71 -0.46
C MET A 118 4.38 -3.00 0.96
N LEU A 119 4.40 -4.25 1.38
CA LEU A 119 4.00 -4.64 2.73
C LEU A 119 4.93 -4.03 3.77
N THR A 120 6.22 -3.97 3.49
CA THR A 120 7.20 -3.30 4.35
C THR A 120 6.87 -1.82 4.49
N ALA A 121 6.51 -1.15 3.39
CA ALA A 121 6.13 0.26 3.42
C ALA A 121 4.89 0.50 4.30
N VAL A 122 3.90 -0.39 4.22
CA VAL A 122 2.70 -0.34 5.06
C VAL A 122 3.09 -0.46 6.55
N HIS A 123 3.95 -1.40 6.89
CA HIS A 123 4.44 -1.56 8.27
C HIS A 123 5.18 -0.31 8.75
N LEU A 124 6.07 0.24 7.92
CA LEU A 124 6.81 1.46 8.27
C LEU A 124 5.88 2.64 8.53
N ALA A 125 4.83 2.79 7.71
CA ALA A 125 3.86 3.87 7.87
C ALA A 125 3.10 3.73 9.19
N ILE A 126 2.63 2.55 9.54
CA ILE A 126 1.92 2.31 10.79
C ILE A 126 2.87 2.47 11.97
N ASP A 127 4.08 1.93 11.88
CA ASP A 127 5.08 2.03 12.95
C ASP A 127 5.46 3.49 13.21
N SER A 128 5.49 4.32 12.16
CA SER A 128 5.86 5.74 12.28
C SER A 128 4.93 6.56 13.18
N ILE A 129 3.68 6.13 13.33
CA ILE A 129 2.67 6.83 14.13
C ILE A 129 2.43 6.16 15.49
N THR A 130 3.09 5.04 15.75
CA THR A 130 2.79 4.21 16.91
C THR A 130 3.43 4.73 18.20
N ASP A 131 4.57 5.43 18.12
CA ASP A 131 5.27 6.04 19.24
C ASP A 131 5.59 5.08 20.40
N LEU A 132 5.81 3.80 20.10
CA LEU A 132 6.20 2.84 21.11
C LEU A 132 7.71 2.91 21.33
N PRO A 133 8.17 2.73 22.60
CA PRO A 133 9.60 2.64 22.85
C PRO A 133 10.18 1.44 22.13
N ALA A 134 11.44 1.53 21.70
CA ALA A 134 12.15 0.44 21.07
C ALA A 134 12.17 -0.76 22.02
N PRO A 135 12.00 -1.99 21.49
CA PRO A 135 12.11 -3.18 22.35
C PRO A 135 13.54 -3.29 22.89
N ILE A 136 13.60 -3.56 24.17
CA ILE A 136 14.88 -3.70 24.89
C ILE A 136 15.44 -5.10 24.60
#